data_9899b2a0b7ea291c2b4dc69d19e06fdc
#
_entry.id   9899b2a0b7ea291c2b4dc69d19e06fdc
#
_cell.length_a   1.000
_cell.length_b   1.000
_cell.length_c   1.000
_cell.angle_alpha   90.00
_cell.angle_beta   90.00
_cell.angle_gamma   90.00
#
_symmetry.space_group_name_H-M   'P 1'
#
loop_
_entity.id
_entity.type
_entity.pdbx_description
1 polymer ?
#
loop_
_entity_poly.entity_id
_entity_poly.type
_entity_poly.pdbx_seq_one_letter_code
_entity_poly.pdbx_strand_id
1 'polypeptide(L)'
;MKRFLLASICWAVACLPLFAQQISKEELLFLTPEWKGERFPDGRPKVSDALLKRMRRVTHEEAWAVMKGQNYKYQYAEGWQVINPDSVLVGRALTATFMPGRPDVHRVIDKKGHEKDGRVKSQNAWPIDMLVKGDVYVVNQFGAHKDGPTIGDNLGNSIYAKTGNGIVYEGAIRDIAGLKEIGGFTSFYRSYHPSHHLNNPDGELNTTLVGINQPTLIGGVMVMAGDIVLGRDGAVTFIPPHLVEKVVTTSEIVRLRDMFGHERLRQQKYTPGQIDNRWTDDIEKDFSQWLNAHINELPVPKEQIQEYLKKRTW
;
A
#
# COMPACT_ATOMS: atom_id res chain seq x y z
N MET A 1 -34.95 6.45 63.67
CA MET A 1 -34.04 7.27 62.86
C MET A 1 -33.25 6.32 61.95
N LYS A 2 -33.66 6.14 60.67
CA LYS A 2 -32.94 5.30 59.68
C LYS A 2 -32.10 6.23 58.81
N ARG A 3 -30.79 6.09 58.85
CA ARG A 3 -29.84 6.82 58.00
C ARG A 3 -29.72 6.08 56.66
N PHE A 4 -30.14 6.72 55.58
CA PHE A 4 -29.87 6.29 54.22
C PHE A 4 -28.46 6.77 53.84
N LEU A 5 -27.55 5.81 53.54
CA LEU A 5 -26.28 6.08 52.88
C LEU A 5 -26.54 6.11 51.35
N LEU A 6 -26.46 7.29 50.74
CA LEU A 6 -26.35 7.39 49.27
C LEU A 6 -24.91 7.08 48.84
N ALA A 7 -24.75 5.95 48.18
CA ALA A 7 -23.49 5.62 47.49
C ALA A 7 -23.46 6.32 46.14
N SER A 8 -22.66 7.37 46.01
CA SER A 8 -22.39 8.02 44.71
C SER A 8 -21.47 7.15 43.90
N ILE A 9 -21.98 6.47 42.87
CA ILE A 9 -21.19 5.77 41.87
C ILE A 9 -20.66 6.81 40.88
N CYS A 10 -19.39 7.23 41.02
CA CYS A 10 -18.68 7.99 40.00
C CYS A 10 -18.39 7.10 38.82
N TRP A 11 -19.11 7.26 37.74
CA TRP A 11 -18.74 6.71 36.43
C TRP A 11 -17.53 7.50 35.91
N ALA A 12 -16.35 6.89 35.97
CA ALA A 12 -15.18 7.37 35.24
C ALA A 12 -15.42 7.13 33.75
N VAL A 13 -15.93 8.12 33.04
CA VAL A 13 -15.94 8.11 31.58
C VAL A 13 -14.49 8.21 31.14
N ALA A 14 -13.92 7.09 30.73
CA ALA A 14 -12.62 7.08 30.05
C ALA A 14 -12.79 7.88 28.74
N CYS A 15 -12.35 9.14 28.74
CA CYS A 15 -12.20 9.92 27.51
C CYS A 15 -11.12 9.26 26.65
N LEU A 16 -11.51 8.39 25.72
CA LEU A 16 -10.63 7.95 24.65
C LEU A 16 -10.28 9.17 23.79
N PRO A 17 -9.00 9.39 23.46
CA PRO A 17 -8.62 10.49 22.59
C PRO A 17 -9.27 10.29 21.21
N LEU A 18 -10.22 11.11 20.86
CA LEU A 18 -10.84 11.18 19.55
C LEU A 18 -9.92 11.99 18.62
N PHE A 19 -9.13 11.31 17.81
CA PHE A 19 -8.30 11.93 16.77
C PHE A 19 -9.21 12.41 15.63
N ALA A 20 -9.38 13.71 15.42
CA ALA A 20 -10.39 14.26 14.50
C ALA A 20 -10.12 13.95 13.01
N GLN A 21 -8.86 13.76 12.59
CA GLN A 21 -8.49 13.46 11.21
C GLN A 21 -8.16 11.98 11.01
N GLN A 22 -7.75 11.31 12.05
CA GLN A 22 -7.45 9.88 11.99
C GLN A 22 -8.74 9.10 12.17
N ILE A 23 -8.97 8.14 11.26
CA ILE A 23 -10.06 7.16 11.44
C ILE A 23 -9.91 6.45 12.80
N SER A 24 -11.00 6.18 13.47
CA SER A 24 -10.94 5.40 14.71
C SER A 24 -10.53 3.95 14.42
N LYS A 25 -9.92 3.31 15.42
CA LYS A 25 -9.58 1.89 15.30
C LYS A 25 -10.81 1.03 15.05
N GLU A 26 -11.89 1.33 15.74
CA GLU A 26 -13.17 0.61 15.66
C GLU A 26 -13.75 0.69 14.24
N GLU A 27 -13.73 1.88 13.65
CA GLU A 27 -14.21 2.09 12.29
C GLU A 27 -13.31 1.41 11.26
N LEU A 28 -12.00 1.44 11.44
CA LEU A 28 -11.08 0.74 10.54
C LEU A 28 -11.24 -0.79 10.63
N LEU A 29 -11.49 -1.33 11.83
CA LEU A 29 -11.84 -2.75 12.00
C LEU A 29 -13.16 -3.08 11.28
N PHE A 30 -14.17 -2.23 11.40
CA PHE A 30 -15.46 -2.38 10.74
C PHE A 30 -15.32 -2.37 9.21
N LEU A 31 -14.49 -1.49 8.66
CA LEU A 31 -14.26 -1.37 7.21
C LEU A 31 -13.33 -2.46 6.63
N THR A 32 -12.59 -3.17 7.47
CA THR A 32 -11.65 -4.23 7.04
C THR A 32 -11.96 -5.59 7.69
N PRO A 33 -13.23 -6.09 7.63
CA PRO A 33 -13.67 -7.27 8.39
C PRO A 33 -13.07 -8.57 7.87
N GLU A 34 -12.66 -8.62 6.59
CA GLU A 34 -12.08 -9.81 5.96
C GLU A 34 -10.66 -10.11 6.46
N TRP A 35 -9.94 -9.09 6.98
CA TRP A 35 -8.62 -9.30 7.56
C TRP A 35 -8.70 -9.90 8.96
N LYS A 36 -8.24 -11.15 9.11
CA LYS A 36 -8.22 -11.91 10.38
C LYS A 36 -6.83 -11.99 11.01
N GLY A 37 -5.81 -11.41 10.35
CA GLY A 37 -4.43 -11.43 10.83
C GLY A 37 -4.10 -10.35 11.86
N GLU A 38 -2.80 -10.21 12.13
CA GLU A 38 -2.26 -9.19 13.05
C GLU A 38 -2.59 -7.77 12.58
N ARG A 39 -2.76 -6.84 13.53
CA ARG A 39 -3.00 -5.43 13.25
C ARG A 39 -2.01 -4.54 14.00
N PHE A 40 -1.74 -3.38 13.45
CA PHE A 40 -1.05 -2.30 14.16
C PHE A 40 -1.94 -1.74 15.28
N PRO A 41 -1.36 -1.00 16.25
CA PRO A 41 -2.14 -0.37 17.34
C PRO A 41 -3.26 0.55 16.85
N ASP A 42 -3.08 1.20 15.70
CA ASP A 42 -4.06 2.07 15.05
C ASP A 42 -5.19 1.33 14.30
N GLY A 43 -5.15 0.00 14.28
CA GLY A 43 -6.15 -0.86 13.65
C GLY A 43 -5.82 -1.29 12.22
N ARG A 44 -4.78 -0.72 11.57
CA ARG A 44 -4.39 -1.10 10.21
C ARG A 44 -4.01 -2.58 10.14
N PRO A 45 -4.44 -3.32 9.10
CA PRO A 45 -3.94 -4.66 8.81
C PRO A 45 -2.41 -4.69 8.72
N LYS A 46 -1.80 -5.71 9.34
CA LYS A 46 -0.35 -5.90 9.35
C LYS A 46 0.02 -7.17 8.58
N VAL A 47 0.09 -7.05 7.27
CA VAL A 47 0.65 -8.11 6.41
C VAL A 47 2.14 -8.29 6.77
N SER A 48 2.59 -9.54 6.86
CA SER A 48 3.97 -9.86 7.27
C SER A 48 5.02 -9.36 6.27
N ASP A 49 6.19 -8.98 6.76
CA ASP A 49 7.32 -8.55 5.92
C ASP A 49 7.80 -9.69 4.99
N ALA A 50 7.62 -10.95 5.38
CA ALA A 50 7.92 -12.10 4.54
C ALA A 50 7.03 -12.13 3.27
N LEU A 51 5.73 -11.87 3.41
CA LEU A 51 4.82 -11.75 2.28
C LEU A 51 5.12 -10.52 1.42
N LEU A 52 5.46 -9.37 2.03
CA LEU A 52 5.87 -8.17 1.29
C LEU A 52 7.13 -8.42 0.45
N LYS A 53 8.10 -9.15 1.00
CA LYS A 53 9.32 -9.54 0.25
C LYS A 53 9.00 -10.41 -0.97
N ARG A 54 8.08 -11.36 -0.84
CA ARG A 54 7.63 -12.24 -1.94
C ARG A 54 6.80 -11.45 -2.96
N MET A 55 5.96 -10.52 -2.53
CA MET A 55 5.14 -9.64 -3.36
C MET A 55 5.98 -8.82 -4.37
N ARG A 56 7.21 -8.46 -4.05
CA ARG A 56 8.10 -7.71 -4.97
C ARG A 56 8.33 -8.42 -6.32
N ARG A 57 8.06 -9.72 -6.41
CA ARG A 57 8.20 -10.50 -7.65
C ARG A 57 6.88 -10.64 -8.44
N VAL A 58 5.77 -10.24 -7.84
CA VAL A 58 4.44 -10.31 -8.47
C VAL A 58 4.34 -9.25 -9.56
N THR A 59 3.75 -9.60 -10.70
CA THR A 59 3.42 -8.65 -11.75
C THR A 59 2.00 -8.08 -11.56
N HIS A 60 1.69 -6.99 -12.30
CA HIS A 60 0.34 -6.43 -12.27
C HIS A 60 -0.70 -7.42 -12.81
N GLU A 61 -0.36 -8.15 -13.88
CA GLU A 61 -1.24 -9.13 -14.52
C GLU A 61 -1.57 -10.29 -13.58
N GLU A 62 -0.56 -10.82 -12.87
CA GLU A 62 -0.73 -11.89 -11.89
C GLU A 62 -1.64 -11.43 -10.73
N ALA A 63 -1.39 -10.25 -10.17
CA ALA A 63 -2.21 -9.67 -9.11
C ALA A 63 -3.64 -9.39 -9.59
N TRP A 64 -3.77 -8.77 -10.77
CA TRP A 64 -5.05 -8.41 -11.37
C TRP A 64 -5.92 -9.63 -11.64
N ALA A 65 -5.35 -10.72 -12.19
CA ALA A 65 -6.08 -11.95 -12.47
C ALA A 65 -6.71 -12.56 -11.21
N VAL A 66 -5.94 -12.61 -10.11
CA VAL A 66 -6.45 -13.11 -8.83
C VAL A 66 -7.55 -12.20 -8.28
N MET A 67 -7.32 -10.89 -8.28
CA MET A 67 -8.28 -9.93 -7.74
C MET A 67 -9.57 -9.87 -8.54
N LYS A 68 -9.48 -9.89 -9.88
CA LYS A 68 -10.65 -9.97 -10.76
C LYS A 68 -11.49 -11.21 -10.48
N GLY A 69 -10.85 -12.36 -10.26
CA GLY A 69 -11.52 -13.61 -9.87
C GLY A 69 -12.21 -13.54 -8.50
N GLN A 70 -11.89 -12.56 -7.66
CA GLN A 70 -12.53 -12.25 -6.38
C GLN A 70 -13.45 -11.03 -6.45
N ASN A 71 -13.83 -10.59 -7.67
CA ASN A 71 -14.68 -9.44 -7.97
C ASN A 71 -14.07 -8.06 -7.62
N TYR A 72 -12.75 -7.96 -7.42
CA TYR A 72 -12.03 -6.69 -7.28
C TYR A 72 -11.55 -6.23 -8.66
N LYS A 73 -12.33 -5.35 -9.33
CA LYS A 73 -12.10 -4.93 -10.72
C LYS A 73 -11.32 -3.62 -10.86
N TYR A 74 -11.35 -2.77 -9.82
CA TYR A 74 -10.87 -1.39 -9.86
C TYR A 74 -9.72 -1.17 -8.86
N GLN A 75 -8.69 -2.02 -8.93
CA GLN A 75 -7.55 -1.97 -8.00
C GLN A 75 -6.23 -1.57 -8.68
N TYR A 76 -6.28 -1.16 -9.95
CA TYR A 76 -5.14 -0.80 -10.76
C TYR A 76 -5.23 0.65 -11.21
N ALA A 77 -4.16 1.41 -11.04
CA ALA A 77 -4.03 2.80 -11.45
C ALA A 77 -2.75 3.01 -12.26
N GLU A 78 -2.88 3.67 -13.41
CA GLU A 78 -1.81 3.95 -14.35
C GLU A 78 -1.58 5.45 -14.56
N GLY A 79 -0.65 5.82 -15.44
CA GLY A 79 -0.40 7.21 -15.82
C GLY A 79 0.43 7.99 -14.79
N TRP A 80 1.35 7.33 -14.10
CA TRP A 80 2.24 7.94 -13.11
C TRP A 80 3.57 8.38 -13.71
N GLN A 81 4.09 9.50 -13.22
CA GLN A 81 5.51 9.79 -13.28
C GLN A 81 6.21 9.02 -12.15
N VAL A 82 7.44 8.56 -12.38
CA VAL A 82 8.14 7.69 -11.42
C VAL A 82 9.54 8.21 -11.12
N ILE A 83 9.89 8.28 -9.85
CA ILE A 83 11.28 8.39 -9.38
C ILE A 83 11.78 6.98 -9.11
N ASN A 84 12.98 6.65 -9.60
CA ASN A 84 13.60 5.33 -9.50
C ASN A 84 12.72 4.22 -10.13
N PRO A 85 12.45 4.29 -11.46
CA PRO A 85 11.53 3.38 -12.14
C PRO A 85 11.98 1.92 -12.16
N ASP A 86 13.29 1.65 -11.99
CA ASP A 86 13.85 0.30 -11.95
C ASP A 86 13.61 -0.41 -10.61
N SER A 87 13.03 0.28 -9.65
CA SER A 87 12.72 -0.25 -8.33
C SER A 87 11.24 -0.60 -8.21
N VAL A 88 10.95 -1.71 -7.51
CA VAL A 88 9.57 -2.13 -7.20
C VAL A 88 9.18 -1.58 -5.84
N LEU A 89 8.10 -0.80 -5.79
CA LEU A 89 7.51 -0.28 -4.56
C LEU A 89 6.53 -1.31 -3.98
N VAL A 90 6.83 -1.83 -2.80
CA VAL A 90 5.92 -2.76 -2.09
C VAL A 90 5.87 -2.41 -0.61
N GLY A 91 4.67 -2.21 -0.08
CA GLY A 91 4.47 -1.98 1.34
C GLY A 91 2.99 -1.81 1.70
N ARG A 92 2.74 -1.59 2.98
CA ARG A 92 1.39 -1.37 3.51
C ARG A 92 1.01 0.11 3.39
N ALA A 93 -0.15 0.41 2.86
CA ALA A 93 -0.62 1.78 2.72
C ALA A 93 -0.87 2.44 4.09
N LEU A 94 -0.24 3.58 4.33
CA LEU A 94 -0.72 4.59 5.26
C LEU A 94 -1.32 5.69 4.42
N THR A 95 -2.63 5.90 4.50
CA THR A 95 -3.32 6.87 3.67
C THR A 95 -3.41 8.24 4.31
N ALA A 96 -3.25 9.29 3.51
CA ALA A 96 -3.53 10.67 3.91
C ALA A 96 -4.33 11.39 2.82
N THR A 97 -5.29 12.20 3.24
CA THR A 97 -6.10 13.00 2.32
C THR A 97 -5.99 14.47 2.69
N PHE A 98 -5.54 15.25 1.72
CA PHE A 98 -5.54 16.71 1.79
C PHE A 98 -6.64 17.27 0.89
N MET A 99 -7.14 18.43 1.26
CA MET A 99 -8.08 19.22 0.48
C MET A 99 -7.51 20.63 0.25
N PRO A 100 -8.05 21.40 -0.72
CA PRO A 100 -7.68 22.81 -0.87
C PRO A 100 -7.78 23.57 0.45
N GLY A 101 -6.87 24.50 0.66
CA GLY A 101 -6.78 25.27 1.88
C GLY A 101 -8.09 25.96 2.24
N ARG A 102 -8.58 25.68 3.44
CA ARG A 102 -9.78 26.31 3.99
C ARG A 102 -9.48 26.80 5.41
N PRO A 103 -9.26 28.13 5.60
CA PRO A 103 -8.69 28.68 6.82
C PRO A 103 -9.48 28.41 8.10
N ASP A 104 -10.82 28.41 8.05
CA ASP A 104 -11.68 28.10 9.20
C ASP A 104 -11.53 26.65 9.66
N VAL A 105 -11.51 25.71 8.72
CA VAL A 105 -11.33 24.28 8.99
C VAL A 105 -9.89 24.00 9.41
N HIS A 106 -8.91 24.58 8.70
CA HIS A 106 -7.50 24.38 9.01
C HIS A 106 -7.16 24.77 10.46
N ARG A 107 -7.66 25.94 10.92
CA ARG A 107 -7.39 26.42 12.29
C ARG A 107 -7.93 25.46 13.36
N VAL A 108 -9.12 24.90 13.19
CA VAL A 108 -9.68 23.99 14.20
C VAL A 108 -8.98 22.64 14.21
N ILE A 109 -8.55 22.16 13.05
CA ILE A 109 -7.73 20.95 12.92
C ILE A 109 -6.38 21.17 13.57
N ASP A 110 -5.70 22.27 13.24
CA ASP A 110 -4.37 22.60 13.74
C ASP A 110 -4.38 22.75 15.27
N LYS A 111 -5.34 23.53 15.80
CA LYS A 111 -5.54 23.68 17.24
C LYS A 111 -5.74 22.34 17.93
N LYS A 112 -6.62 21.49 17.41
CA LYS A 112 -6.86 20.17 18.00
C LYS A 112 -5.64 19.28 17.92
N GLY A 113 -4.95 19.25 16.78
CA GLY A 113 -3.73 18.48 16.58
C GLY A 113 -2.68 18.82 17.63
N HIS A 114 -2.41 20.10 17.84
CA HIS A 114 -1.42 20.54 18.83
C HIS A 114 -1.88 20.35 20.29
N GLU A 115 -3.06 20.76 20.63
CA GLU A 115 -3.52 20.80 22.03
C GLU A 115 -3.99 19.45 22.57
N LYS A 116 -4.54 18.58 21.71
CA LYS A 116 -5.16 17.31 22.14
C LYS A 116 -4.41 16.07 21.66
N ASP A 117 -3.91 16.10 20.43
CA ASP A 117 -3.35 14.93 19.78
C ASP A 117 -1.81 14.91 19.85
N GLY A 118 -1.19 15.94 20.47
CA GLY A 118 0.27 16.04 20.64
C GLY A 118 1.04 16.17 19.32
N ARG A 119 0.38 16.61 18.24
CA ARG A 119 1.01 16.78 16.92
C ARG A 119 1.98 17.96 16.93
N VAL A 120 3.06 17.83 16.17
CA VAL A 120 4.13 18.83 16.13
C VAL A 120 4.15 19.52 14.77
N LYS A 121 4.23 20.85 14.76
CA LYS A 121 4.40 21.65 13.54
C LYS A 121 3.29 21.45 12.50
N SER A 122 3.64 21.46 11.22
CA SER A 122 2.69 21.54 10.11
C SER A 122 2.00 20.21 9.81
N GLN A 123 0.76 20.28 9.40
CA GLN A 123 -0.12 19.14 9.14
C GLN A 123 0.42 18.13 8.11
N ASN A 124 1.29 18.57 7.17
CA ASN A 124 1.91 17.68 6.19
C ASN A 124 2.90 16.66 6.82
N ALA A 125 3.44 16.96 8.00
CA ALA A 125 4.33 16.03 8.72
C ALA A 125 3.55 14.97 9.53
N TRP A 126 2.33 15.27 9.97
CA TRP A 126 1.59 14.43 10.91
C TRP A 126 1.36 12.98 10.44
N PRO A 127 0.94 12.72 9.19
CA PRO A 127 0.84 11.33 8.72
C PRO A 127 2.20 10.65 8.61
N ILE A 128 3.26 11.40 8.27
CA ILE A 128 4.62 10.88 8.13
C ILE A 128 5.16 10.40 9.49
N ASP A 129 4.81 11.10 10.57
CA ASP A 129 5.20 10.70 11.93
C ASP A 129 4.64 9.33 12.32
N MET A 130 3.54 8.90 11.73
CA MET A 130 2.88 7.62 11.99
C MET A 130 3.43 6.45 11.16
N LEU A 131 4.26 6.72 10.16
CA LEU A 131 4.85 5.69 9.31
C LEU A 131 5.79 4.78 10.10
N VAL A 132 5.74 3.51 9.77
CA VAL A 132 6.63 2.48 10.30
C VAL A 132 7.30 1.69 9.18
N LYS A 133 8.30 0.87 9.51
CA LYS A 133 9.02 0.04 8.55
C LYS A 133 8.08 -0.81 7.69
N GLY A 134 8.28 -0.78 6.38
CA GLY A 134 7.48 -1.52 5.41
C GLY A 134 6.17 -0.84 5.01
N ASP A 135 5.90 0.38 5.48
CA ASP A 135 4.79 1.19 4.98
C ASP A 135 5.16 1.88 3.66
N VAL A 136 4.12 2.23 2.90
CA VAL A 136 4.15 3.17 1.78
C VAL A 136 3.23 4.34 2.12
N TYR A 137 3.71 5.56 2.00
CA TYR A 137 2.90 6.74 2.20
C TYR A 137 2.04 7.01 0.96
N VAL A 138 0.72 6.87 1.11
CA VAL A 138 -0.27 6.98 0.03
C VAL A 138 -1.10 8.23 0.23
N VAL A 139 -0.97 9.19 -0.68
CA VAL A 139 -1.53 10.53 -0.51
C VAL A 139 -2.50 10.88 -1.62
N ASN A 140 -3.69 11.35 -1.25
CA ASN A 140 -4.56 12.10 -2.13
C ASN A 140 -4.44 13.59 -1.82
N GLN A 141 -3.87 14.36 -2.75
CA GLN A 141 -3.86 15.81 -2.71
C GLN A 141 -4.74 16.35 -3.85
N PHE A 142 -6.02 16.10 -3.76
CA PHE A 142 -7.10 16.54 -4.67
C PHE A 142 -6.74 16.50 -6.17
N GLY A 143 -6.01 15.45 -6.58
CA GLY A 143 -5.76 15.14 -7.99
C GLY A 143 -4.72 16.05 -8.66
N ALA A 144 -5.07 16.57 -9.83
CA ALA A 144 -4.14 17.32 -10.69
C ALA A 144 -3.84 18.76 -10.25
N HIS A 145 -4.28 19.18 -9.06
CA HIS A 145 -3.95 20.50 -8.54
C HIS A 145 -2.44 20.64 -8.35
N LYS A 146 -1.89 21.77 -8.76
CA LYS A 146 -0.44 21.92 -8.85
C LYS A 146 0.14 22.63 -7.64
N ASP A 147 -0.56 23.65 -7.10
CA ASP A 147 -0.04 24.45 -5.99
C ASP A 147 -0.03 23.69 -4.67
N GLY A 148 0.96 23.96 -3.86
CA GLY A 148 1.05 23.50 -2.49
C GLY A 148 1.44 22.03 -2.28
N PRO A 149 2.45 21.47 -3.01
CA PRO A 149 2.96 20.13 -2.72
C PRO A 149 3.27 19.96 -1.23
N THR A 150 2.75 18.88 -0.64
CA THR A 150 3.02 18.57 0.78
C THR A 150 4.29 17.74 0.96
N ILE A 151 4.96 17.33 -0.13
CA ILE A 151 6.17 16.51 -0.14
C ILE A 151 7.28 17.21 -0.92
N GLY A 152 8.46 17.24 -0.31
CA GLY A 152 9.77 17.56 -0.91
C GLY A 152 10.84 16.61 -0.36
N ASP A 153 12.10 16.90 -0.64
CA ASP A 153 13.25 16.03 -0.32
C ASP A 153 13.45 15.78 1.17
N ASN A 154 13.27 16.80 2.03
CA ASN A 154 13.38 16.64 3.49
C ASN A 154 12.37 15.60 4.02
N LEU A 155 11.11 15.69 3.59
CA LEU A 155 10.08 14.74 3.99
C LEU A 155 10.27 13.39 3.31
N GLY A 156 10.75 13.37 2.06
CA GLY A 156 11.15 12.15 1.36
C GLY A 156 12.23 11.37 2.12
N ASN A 157 13.27 12.05 2.61
CA ASN A 157 14.29 11.45 3.47
C ASN A 157 13.71 10.88 4.76
N SER A 158 12.81 11.61 5.43
CA SER A 158 12.13 11.13 6.65
C SER A 158 11.29 9.88 6.39
N ILE A 159 10.51 9.88 5.29
CA ILE A 159 9.69 8.73 4.88
C ILE A 159 10.57 7.52 4.63
N TYR A 160 11.64 7.67 3.84
CA TYR A 160 12.54 6.57 3.53
C TYR A 160 13.25 6.03 4.77
N ALA A 161 13.74 6.89 5.64
CA ALA A 161 14.38 6.49 6.89
C ALA A 161 13.45 5.68 7.79
N LYS A 162 12.17 6.03 7.86
CA LYS A 162 11.16 5.31 8.67
C LYS A 162 10.71 4.00 8.02
N THR A 163 10.50 4.00 6.70
CA THR A 163 9.79 2.92 6.02
C THR A 163 10.68 1.98 5.22
N GLY A 164 11.81 2.49 4.72
CA GLY A 164 12.61 1.83 3.67
C GLY A 164 11.90 1.80 2.31
N ASN A 165 10.87 2.62 2.11
CA ASN A 165 10.04 2.70 0.91
C ASN A 165 9.84 4.16 0.47
N GLY A 166 9.09 4.32 -0.63
CA GLY A 166 8.71 5.61 -1.17
C GLY A 166 7.22 5.93 -0.97
N ILE A 167 6.65 6.58 -1.99
CA ILE A 167 5.28 7.14 -1.93
C ILE A 167 4.45 6.80 -3.16
N VAL A 168 3.13 6.84 -2.99
CA VAL A 168 2.15 7.00 -4.08
C VAL A 168 1.41 8.31 -3.83
N TYR A 169 1.50 9.24 -4.76
CA TYR A 169 1.07 10.61 -4.54
C TYR A 169 0.14 11.11 -5.66
N GLU A 170 -1.15 11.13 -5.37
CA GLU A 170 -2.17 11.67 -6.28
C GLU A 170 -2.17 13.20 -6.17
N GLY A 171 -1.21 13.85 -6.82
CA GLY A 171 -0.98 15.27 -6.77
C GLY A 171 0.39 15.69 -7.28
N ALA A 172 0.82 16.91 -6.94
CA ALA A 172 2.12 17.42 -7.26
C ALA A 172 3.12 17.20 -6.12
N ILE A 173 4.35 16.84 -6.46
CA ILE A 173 5.50 16.83 -5.55
C ILE A 173 6.51 17.91 -5.94
N ARG A 174 7.47 18.18 -5.07
CA ARG A 174 8.56 19.14 -5.34
C ARG A 174 9.93 18.55 -5.03
N ASP A 175 11.00 19.31 -5.30
CA ASP A 175 12.37 18.94 -4.98
C ASP A 175 12.81 17.59 -5.60
N ILE A 176 12.43 17.38 -6.88
CA ILE A 176 12.66 16.13 -7.62
C ILE A 176 14.13 15.70 -7.62
N ALA A 177 15.06 16.67 -7.73
CA ALA A 177 16.49 16.39 -7.73
C ALA A 177 16.92 15.72 -6.40
N GLY A 178 16.56 16.33 -5.26
CA GLY A 178 16.86 15.76 -3.95
C GLY A 178 16.17 14.45 -3.66
N LEU A 179 14.92 14.27 -4.14
CA LEU A 179 14.22 12.98 -4.02
C LEU A 179 14.90 11.85 -4.80
N LYS A 180 15.51 12.14 -5.97
CA LYS A 180 16.28 11.17 -6.76
C LYS A 180 17.58 10.72 -6.08
N GLU A 181 18.15 11.56 -5.21
CA GLU A 181 19.36 11.24 -4.46
C GLU A 181 19.11 10.24 -3.32
N ILE A 182 17.85 10.04 -2.91
CA ILE A 182 17.50 9.07 -1.88
C ILE A 182 17.52 7.67 -2.49
N GLY A 183 18.61 6.93 -2.28
CA GLY A 183 18.78 5.57 -2.81
C GLY A 183 17.67 4.63 -2.36
N GLY A 184 16.92 4.07 -3.32
CA GLY A 184 15.82 3.14 -3.06
C GLY A 184 14.45 3.80 -2.79
N PHE A 185 14.37 5.13 -2.76
CA PHE A 185 13.10 5.83 -2.67
C PHE A 185 12.36 5.80 -4.01
N THR A 186 11.33 5.00 -4.11
CA THR A 186 10.53 4.87 -5.32
C THR A 186 9.22 5.64 -5.17
N SER A 187 8.94 6.56 -6.09
CA SER A 187 7.77 7.43 -5.99
C SER A 187 6.94 7.39 -7.25
N PHE A 188 5.65 7.18 -7.09
CA PHE A 188 4.63 7.32 -8.11
C PHE A 188 3.85 8.61 -7.85
N TYR A 189 3.87 9.58 -8.78
CA TYR A 189 3.25 10.89 -8.59
C TYR A 189 2.63 11.43 -9.89
N ARG A 190 1.72 12.42 -9.78
CA ARG A 190 1.02 12.94 -10.96
C ARG A 190 1.73 14.09 -11.63
N SER A 191 2.27 15.02 -10.85
CA SER A 191 2.89 16.23 -11.41
C SER A 191 3.97 16.79 -10.49
N TYR A 192 4.66 17.80 -10.99
CA TYR A 192 5.64 18.58 -10.26
C TYR A 192 5.21 20.04 -10.18
N HIS A 193 5.40 20.67 -9.01
CA HIS A 193 5.24 22.10 -8.85
C HIS A 193 6.22 22.64 -7.81
N PRO A 194 6.89 23.80 -8.04
CA PRO A 194 7.89 24.33 -7.13
C PRO A 194 7.35 25.03 -5.89
N SER A 195 6.05 25.27 -5.77
CA SER A 195 5.45 25.95 -4.63
C SER A 195 5.48 25.10 -3.35
N HIS A 196 5.12 25.73 -2.22
CA HIS A 196 5.01 25.09 -0.91
C HIS A 196 3.55 24.83 -0.54
N HIS A 197 3.31 23.89 0.39
CA HIS A 197 1.99 23.64 0.98
C HIS A 197 1.47 24.84 1.79
N LEU A 198 2.36 25.67 2.32
CA LEU A 198 2.11 26.95 2.93
C LEU A 198 2.86 28.02 2.16
N ASN A 199 2.21 29.04 1.68
CA ASN A 199 2.81 30.00 0.74
C ASN A 199 3.42 31.16 1.45
N ASN A 200 3.65 31.37 2.55
CA ASN A 200 4.46 32.46 3.09
C ASN A 200 4.15 32.85 4.56
N PRO A 201 4.95 33.73 5.17
CA PRO A 201 4.73 34.27 6.51
C PRO A 201 3.36 34.92 6.75
N ASP A 202 2.70 35.37 5.68
CA ASP A 202 1.41 36.08 5.73
C ASP A 202 0.19 35.17 5.63
N GLY A 203 0.38 33.83 5.57
CA GLY A 203 -0.68 32.87 5.84
C GLY A 203 -1.52 32.40 4.66
N GLU A 204 -1.02 32.47 3.42
CA GLU A 204 -1.68 31.72 2.35
C GLU A 204 -1.63 30.21 2.64
N LEU A 205 -2.79 29.61 2.64
CA LEU A 205 -2.99 28.20 2.95
C LEU A 205 -3.39 27.44 1.70
N ASN A 206 -2.51 26.63 1.17
CA ASN A 206 -2.78 25.84 -0.03
C ASN A 206 -3.50 24.53 0.27
N THR A 207 -3.23 23.91 1.41
CA THR A 207 -3.78 22.59 1.75
C THR A 207 -4.26 22.49 3.19
N THR A 208 -5.22 21.64 3.42
CA THR A 208 -5.71 21.24 4.75
C THR A 208 -5.77 19.73 4.82
N LEU A 209 -5.14 19.12 5.83
CA LEU A 209 -5.22 17.70 6.10
C LEU A 209 -6.60 17.34 6.66
N VAL A 210 -7.36 16.50 5.96
CA VAL A 210 -8.72 16.12 6.36
C VAL A 210 -8.86 14.65 6.72
N GLY A 211 -7.88 13.78 6.36
CA GLY A 211 -7.96 12.36 6.68
C GLY A 211 -6.61 11.71 6.85
N ILE A 212 -6.48 10.86 7.86
CA ILE A 212 -5.36 9.92 8.06
C ILE A 212 -5.94 8.53 8.26
N ASN A 213 -5.43 7.56 7.52
CA ASN A 213 -5.91 6.17 7.51
C ASN A 213 -7.38 5.99 7.09
N GLN A 214 -8.03 7.05 6.60
CA GLN A 214 -9.36 6.96 6.00
C GLN A 214 -9.29 6.35 4.60
N PRO A 215 -10.41 5.76 4.11
CA PRO A 215 -10.53 5.39 2.70
C PRO A 215 -10.26 6.61 1.82
N THR A 216 -9.46 6.44 0.78
CA THR A 216 -9.10 7.54 -0.11
C THR A 216 -9.14 7.10 -1.57
N LEU A 217 -9.19 8.06 -2.49
CA LEU A 217 -9.24 7.82 -3.93
C LEU A 217 -7.88 8.10 -4.54
N ILE A 218 -7.26 7.10 -5.16
CA ILE A 218 -5.94 7.19 -5.80
C ILE A 218 -6.05 6.65 -7.23
N GLY A 219 -5.93 7.51 -8.23
CA GLY A 219 -6.03 7.08 -9.63
C GLY A 219 -7.34 6.38 -9.99
N GLY A 220 -8.44 6.76 -9.35
CA GLY A 220 -9.74 6.10 -9.51
C GLY A 220 -9.94 4.83 -8.66
N VAL A 221 -8.94 4.44 -7.88
CA VAL A 221 -8.99 3.28 -6.98
C VAL A 221 -9.38 3.72 -5.57
N MET A 222 -10.33 3.03 -4.96
CA MET A 222 -10.59 3.13 -3.52
C MET A 222 -9.50 2.39 -2.75
N VAL A 223 -8.69 3.13 -1.99
CA VAL A 223 -7.57 2.58 -1.21
C VAL A 223 -7.89 2.65 0.28
N MET A 224 -7.72 1.53 0.95
CA MET A 224 -7.86 1.40 2.40
C MET A 224 -6.49 1.44 3.08
N ALA A 225 -6.44 1.99 4.28
CA ALA A 225 -5.25 1.87 5.11
C ALA A 225 -4.95 0.41 5.44
N GLY A 226 -3.72 -0.02 5.16
CA GLY A 226 -3.30 -1.42 5.28
C GLY A 226 -3.36 -2.23 3.98
N ASP A 227 -3.95 -1.70 2.89
CA ASP A 227 -3.82 -2.31 1.57
C ASP A 227 -2.35 -2.45 1.17
N ILE A 228 -2.02 -3.49 0.41
CA ILE A 228 -0.66 -3.63 -0.10
C ILE A 228 -0.52 -2.90 -1.42
N VAL A 229 0.41 -1.98 -1.44
CA VAL A 229 0.83 -1.25 -2.62
C VAL A 229 1.81 -2.12 -3.40
N LEU A 230 1.55 -2.33 -4.68
CA LEU A 230 2.47 -2.89 -5.66
C LEU A 230 2.66 -1.86 -6.77
N GLY A 231 3.77 -1.13 -6.73
CA GLY A 231 4.13 -0.13 -7.74
C GLY A 231 5.33 -0.58 -8.56
N ARG A 232 5.15 -0.67 -9.87
CA ARG A 232 6.16 -1.04 -10.85
C ARG A 232 5.70 -0.66 -12.26
N ASP A 233 6.57 -0.66 -13.22
CA ASP A 233 6.27 -0.50 -14.65
C ASP A 233 5.34 0.69 -14.98
N GLY A 234 5.47 1.79 -14.21
CA GLY A 234 4.66 3.01 -14.41
C GLY A 234 3.22 2.95 -13.85
N ALA A 235 2.87 1.89 -13.14
CA ALA A 235 1.54 1.68 -12.58
C ALA A 235 1.58 1.26 -11.10
N VAL A 236 0.43 1.33 -10.44
CA VAL A 236 0.24 0.91 -9.05
C VAL A 236 -0.99 0.04 -8.93
N THR A 237 -0.84 -1.10 -8.28
CA THR A 237 -1.96 -1.96 -7.88
C THR A 237 -2.10 -1.94 -6.36
N PHE A 238 -3.33 -1.78 -5.88
CA PHE A 238 -3.67 -1.82 -4.45
C PHE A 238 -4.37 -3.14 -4.13
N ILE A 239 -3.77 -3.94 -3.26
CA ILE A 239 -4.20 -5.32 -2.98
C ILE A 239 -4.78 -5.37 -1.57
N PRO A 240 -6.08 -5.72 -1.41
CA PRO A 240 -6.67 -5.92 -0.10
C PRO A 240 -5.88 -6.94 0.74
N PRO A 241 -5.62 -6.66 2.03
CA PRO A 241 -4.71 -7.47 2.85
C PRO A 241 -5.08 -8.95 2.90
N HIS A 242 -6.36 -9.30 2.93
CA HIS A 242 -6.85 -10.68 2.97
C HIS A 242 -6.60 -11.48 1.68
N LEU A 243 -6.29 -10.80 0.56
CA LEU A 243 -5.98 -11.44 -0.72
C LEU A 243 -4.48 -11.61 -0.97
N VAL A 244 -3.63 -10.99 -0.16
CA VAL A 244 -2.18 -10.92 -0.40
C VAL A 244 -1.53 -12.29 -0.49
N GLU A 245 -1.83 -13.19 0.44
CA GLU A 245 -1.28 -14.55 0.43
C GLU A 245 -1.71 -15.32 -0.82
N LYS A 246 -2.99 -15.21 -1.19
CA LYS A 246 -3.52 -15.83 -2.41
C LYS A 246 -2.85 -15.27 -3.67
N VAL A 247 -2.68 -13.94 -3.74
CA VAL A 247 -1.98 -13.29 -4.86
C VAL A 247 -0.55 -13.82 -4.97
N VAL A 248 0.21 -13.80 -3.88
CA VAL A 248 1.61 -14.24 -3.87
C VAL A 248 1.74 -15.71 -4.26
N THR A 249 0.98 -16.59 -3.62
CA THR A 249 1.10 -18.04 -3.86
C THR A 249 0.65 -18.45 -5.27
N THR A 250 -0.42 -17.83 -5.77
CA THR A 250 -0.87 -18.06 -7.15
C THR A 250 0.17 -17.57 -8.16
N SER A 251 0.69 -16.35 -7.97
CA SER A 251 1.71 -15.75 -8.80
C SER A 251 2.99 -16.61 -8.87
N GLU A 252 3.41 -17.17 -7.75
CA GLU A 252 4.58 -18.06 -7.72
C GLU A 252 4.38 -19.31 -8.58
N ILE A 253 3.21 -19.90 -8.56
CA ILE A 253 2.91 -21.07 -9.41
C ILE A 253 2.82 -20.67 -10.89
N VAL A 254 2.15 -19.56 -11.20
CA VAL A 254 2.09 -19.04 -12.59
C VAL A 254 3.51 -18.83 -13.12
N ARG A 255 4.38 -18.19 -12.35
CA ARG A 255 5.78 -17.95 -12.73
C ARG A 255 6.56 -19.23 -12.99
N LEU A 256 6.33 -20.29 -12.21
CA LEU A 256 6.95 -21.60 -12.47
C LEU A 256 6.48 -22.18 -13.80
N ARG A 257 5.19 -22.02 -14.12
CA ARG A 257 4.63 -22.45 -15.41
C ARG A 257 5.24 -21.66 -16.58
N ASP A 258 5.41 -20.36 -16.41
CA ASP A 258 6.04 -19.48 -17.41
C ASP A 258 7.52 -19.85 -17.61
N MET A 259 8.27 -20.08 -16.55
CA MET A 259 9.68 -20.52 -16.63
C MET A 259 9.81 -21.82 -17.42
N PHE A 260 8.99 -22.82 -17.11
CA PHE A 260 8.94 -24.07 -17.84
C PHE A 260 8.52 -23.85 -19.30
N GLY A 261 7.42 -23.14 -19.53
CA GLY A 261 6.91 -22.87 -20.87
C GLY A 261 7.94 -22.18 -21.76
N HIS A 262 8.58 -21.10 -21.24
CA HIS A 262 9.63 -20.38 -21.95
C HIS A 262 10.84 -21.29 -22.28
N GLU A 263 11.23 -22.16 -21.36
CA GLU A 263 12.32 -23.12 -21.63
C GLU A 263 11.94 -24.09 -22.74
N ARG A 264 10.75 -24.69 -22.66
CA ARG A 264 10.26 -25.64 -23.66
C ARG A 264 10.06 -25.02 -25.05
N LEU A 265 9.60 -23.75 -25.09
CA LEU A 265 9.52 -22.99 -26.34
C LEU A 265 10.90 -22.75 -26.96
N ARG A 266 11.90 -22.33 -26.17
CA ARG A 266 13.28 -22.17 -26.66
C ARG A 266 13.89 -23.45 -27.14
N GLN A 267 13.54 -24.58 -26.52
CA GLN A 267 13.95 -25.93 -26.94
C GLN A 267 13.17 -26.44 -28.16
N GLN A 268 12.14 -25.71 -28.63
CA GLN A 268 11.24 -26.15 -29.72
C GLN A 268 10.53 -27.48 -29.41
N LYS A 269 10.39 -27.82 -28.12
CA LYS A 269 9.74 -29.08 -27.69
C LYS A 269 8.23 -29.01 -27.85
N TYR A 270 7.65 -27.82 -27.58
CA TYR A 270 6.23 -27.52 -27.74
C TYR A 270 6.04 -26.28 -28.61
N THR A 271 4.88 -26.18 -29.27
CA THR A 271 4.50 -25.03 -30.04
C THR A 271 3.93 -23.92 -29.14
N PRO A 272 3.93 -22.64 -29.59
CA PRO A 272 3.27 -21.57 -28.85
C PRO A 272 1.81 -21.87 -28.51
N GLY A 273 1.05 -22.46 -29.46
CA GLY A 273 -0.34 -22.84 -29.25
C GLY A 273 -0.54 -23.91 -28.18
N GLN A 274 0.43 -24.77 -27.93
CA GLN A 274 0.39 -25.77 -26.85
C GLN A 274 0.71 -25.15 -25.47
N ILE A 275 1.65 -24.22 -25.42
CA ILE A 275 2.06 -23.58 -24.15
C ILE A 275 1.10 -22.49 -23.71
N ASP A 276 0.58 -21.69 -24.64
CA ASP A 276 -0.29 -20.52 -24.37
C ASP A 276 -1.77 -20.90 -24.16
N ASN A 277 -2.07 -22.18 -24.07
CA ASN A 277 -3.41 -22.72 -23.83
C ASN A 277 -3.44 -23.64 -22.60
N ARG A 278 -4.59 -24.25 -22.35
CA ARG A 278 -4.71 -25.29 -21.34
C ARG A 278 -3.80 -26.46 -21.73
N TRP A 279 -2.88 -26.82 -20.86
CA TRP A 279 -1.95 -27.92 -21.10
C TRP A 279 -2.63 -29.28 -21.11
N THR A 280 -2.14 -30.15 -21.98
CA THR A 280 -2.51 -31.57 -21.98
C THR A 280 -1.81 -32.30 -20.81
N ASP A 281 -2.29 -33.49 -20.47
CA ASP A 281 -1.73 -34.30 -19.38
C ASP A 281 -0.23 -34.59 -19.62
N ASP A 282 0.20 -34.74 -20.86
CA ASP A 282 1.62 -34.97 -21.19
C ASP A 282 2.49 -33.74 -20.86
N ILE A 283 2.01 -32.54 -21.18
CA ILE A 283 2.71 -31.29 -20.85
C ILE A 283 2.76 -31.08 -19.34
N GLU A 284 1.64 -31.35 -18.64
CA GLU A 284 1.56 -31.24 -17.19
C GLU A 284 2.48 -32.25 -16.51
N LYS A 285 2.64 -33.46 -17.06
CA LYS A 285 3.56 -34.49 -16.58
C LYS A 285 5.02 -34.06 -16.79
N ASP A 286 5.35 -33.52 -17.97
CA ASP A 286 6.68 -32.93 -18.23
C ASP A 286 6.98 -31.77 -17.26
N PHE A 287 6.01 -30.91 -17.01
CA PHE A 287 6.15 -29.83 -16.02
C PHE A 287 6.44 -30.35 -14.62
N SER A 288 5.77 -31.41 -14.18
CA SER A 288 6.04 -32.00 -12.87
C SER A 288 7.42 -32.64 -12.77
N GLN A 289 7.88 -33.29 -13.85
CA GLN A 289 9.24 -33.80 -13.92
C GLN A 289 10.26 -32.68 -13.86
N TRP A 290 10.01 -31.58 -14.58
CA TRP A 290 10.87 -30.40 -14.58
C TRP A 290 10.91 -29.74 -13.19
N LEU A 291 9.76 -29.58 -12.51
CA LEU A 291 9.72 -29.04 -11.14
C LEU A 291 10.56 -29.88 -10.17
N ASN A 292 10.46 -31.21 -10.23
CA ASN A 292 11.24 -32.10 -9.38
C ASN A 292 12.73 -32.02 -9.68
N ALA A 293 13.11 -31.91 -10.95
CA ALA A 293 14.51 -31.81 -11.37
C ALA A 293 15.17 -30.49 -10.89
N HIS A 294 14.41 -29.39 -10.84
CA HIS A 294 14.92 -28.04 -10.53
C HIS A 294 14.51 -27.53 -9.13
N ILE A 295 13.92 -28.36 -8.28
CA ILE A 295 13.28 -27.95 -7.02
C ILE A 295 14.16 -27.12 -6.08
N ASN A 296 15.48 -27.30 -6.13
CA ASN A 296 16.44 -26.57 -5.30
C ASN A 296 16.92 -25.24 -5.93
N GLU A 297 16.59 -24.97 -7.18
CA GLU A 297 17.05 -23.81 -7.97
C GLU A 297 15.90 -22.80 -8.20
N LEU A 298 14.67 -23.26 -8.03
CA LEU A 298 13.49 -22.46 -8.32
C LEU A 298 13.26 -21.35 -7.27
N PRO A 299 12.76 -20.17 -7.68
CA PRO A 299 12.60 -19.02 -6.82
C PRO A 299 11.30 -19.06 -5.95
N VAL A 300 10.83 -20.26 -5.64
CA VAL A 300 9.61 -20.52 -4.84
C VAL A 300 9.99 -21.45 -3.70
N PRO A 301 9.41 -21.30 -2.49
CA PRO A 301 9.68 -22.20 -1.39
C PRO A 301 9.46 -23.66 -1.75
N LYS A 302 10.44 -24.52 -1.43
CA LYS A 302 10.40 -25.93 -1.77
C LYS A 302 9.15 -26.65 -1.25
N GLU A 303 8.75 -26.31 -0.05
CA GLU A 303 7.55 -26.85 0.61
C GLU A 303 6.29 -26.54 -0.20
N GLN A 304 6.19 -25.33 -0.75
CA GLN A 304 5.07 -24.92 -1.60
C GLN A 304 5.04 -25.69 -2.92
N ILE A 305 6.20 -25.93 -3.54
CA ILE A 305 6.30 -26.74 -4.76
C ILE A 305 5.86 -28.18 -4.46
N GLN A 306 6.34 -28.76 -3.36
CA GLN A 306 5.96 -30.11 -2.92
C GLN A 306 4.46 -30.21 -2.65
N GLU A 307 3.86 -29.21 -1.99
CA GLU A 307 2.43 -29.18 -1.75
C GLU A 307 1.64 -29.06 -3.05
N TYR A 308 2.09 -28.25 -3.98
CA TYR A 308 1.50 -28.14 -5.32
C TYR A 308 1.52 -29.47 -6.07
N LEU A 309 2.66 -30.18 -6.08
CA LEU A 309 2.81 -31.47 -6.72
C LEU A 309 1.91 -32.55 -6.10
N LYS A 310 1.70 -32.54 -4.77
CA LYS A 310 0.81 -33.48 -4.07
C LYS A 310 -0.67 -33.28 -4.40
N LYS A 311 -1.09 -32.04 -4.69
CA LYS A 311 -2.49 -31.70 -5.01
C LYS A 311 -2.88 -32.08 -6.44
N ARG A 312 -1.93 -32.49 -7.28
CA ARG A 312 -2.19 -32.85 -8.66
C ARG A 312 -2.49 -34.33 -8.79
N THR A 313 -3.71 -34.60 -9.18
CA THR A 313 -4.13 -35.90 -9.72
C THR A 313 -4.17 -35.75 -11.24
N TRP A 314 -3.37 -36.52 -11.92
CA TRP A 314 -3.27 -36.53 -13.38
C TRP A 314 -4.47 -37.26 -13.98
#